data_5a62419a611fba286f1994b783b83985
#
_entry.id   5a62419a611fba286f1994b783b83985
#
_cell.length_a   1.000
_cell.length_b   1.000
_cell.length_c   1.000
_cell.angle_alpha   90.00
_cell.angle_beta   90.00
_cell.angle_gamma   90.00
#
_symmetry.space_group_name_H-M   'P 1'
#
loop_
_entity.id
_entity.type
_entity.pdbx_description
1 polymer ?
#
loop_
_entity_poly.entity_id
_entity_poly.type
_entity_poly.pdbx_seq_one_letter_code
_entity_poly.pdbx_strand_id
1 'polypeptide(L)'
;MKVVSLLPSATELAGELGIGDWLCAISHECDTPETVLHQPRATGSIIPSGLTQREINDKVAQAVREGQSLYTVDGELINEIRPDLILTQGLCDVCAVTEATIEASLRGVSCSLPRETTIVSFNGESLNGIRDDFFLLANAVGLVDHAEQVWGRRRAQWAQVAGRKTSKRVLLLEWVDPPYSPGHWVPEQIEAAGLVSAYGAPGDHSRPLSMDDIERSRPDAIGIICCGFGLDANVQFGQSLADRLTAEIGFHGEIAAFDANRCFSRPTFAVIDGAEVLQKTFVEGHEVDGMSRFIQR
;
A
#
# COMPACT_ATOMS: atom_id res chain seq x y z
N MET A 1 16.80 -21.23 4.63
CA MET A 1 16.38 -20.56 3.36
C MET A 1 16.80 -19.10 3.45
N LYS A 2 17.37 -18.54 2.39
CA LYS A 2 17.72 -17.12 2.27
C LYS A 2 16.66 -16.44 1.42
N VAL A 3 15.99 -15.44 1.97
CA VAL A 3 14.91 -14.70 1.29
C VAL A 3 15.34 -13.25 1.08
N VAL A 4 15.08 -12.70 -0.10
CA VAL A 4 15.22 -11.27 -0.41
C VAL A 4 13.83 -10.72 -0.71
N SER A 5 13.43 -9.67 0.00
CA SER A 5 12.16 -8.98 -0.23
C SER A 5 12.41 -7.62 -0.88
N LEU A 6 11.83 -7.40 -2.06
CA LEU A 6 12.03 -6.18 -2.84
C LEU A 6 10.89 -5.15 -2.67
N LEU A 7 9.95 -5.40 -1.73
CA LEU A 7 8.83 -4.51 -1.44
C LEU A 7 8.35 -4.65 0.02
N PRO A 8 7.81 -3.56 0.61
CA PRO A 8 7.35 -3.57 2.00
C PRO A 8 6.26 -4.60 2.29
N SER A 9 5.26 -4.73 1.40
CA SER A 9 4.16 -5.66 1.61
C SER A 9 4.62 -7.12 1.71
N ALA A 10 5.58 -7.53 0.88
CA ALA A 10 6.15 -8.88 0.96
C ALA A 10 6.93 -9.10 2.26
N THR A 11 7.64 -8.07 2.73
CA THR A 11 8.34 -8.11 4.02
C THR A 11 7.36 -8.29 5.18
N GLU A 12 6.24 -7.57 5.16
CA GLU A 12 5.19 -7.69 6.17
C GLU A 12 4.51 -9.06 6.13
N LEU A 13 4.13 -9.55 4.94
CA LEU A 13 3.54 -10.89 4.79
C LEU A 13 4.51 -12.01 5.20
N ALA A 14 5.81 -11.85 4.95
CA ALA A 14 6.84 -12.76 5.46
C ALA A 14 6.91 -12.75 7.00
N GLY A 15 6.77 -11.57 7.61
CA GLY A 15 6.65 -11.42 9.06
C GLY A 15 5.41 -12.10 9.61
N GLU A 16 4.24 -11.90 8.99
CA GLU A 16 2.98 -12.56 9.35
C GLU A 16 3.06 -14.09 9.24
N LEU A 17 3.79 -14.60 8.26
CA LEU A 17 4.04 -16.03 8.08
C LEU A 17 5.08 -16.60 9.06
N GLY A 18 5.77 -15.73 9.84
CA GLY A 18 6.78 -16.15 10.80
C GLY A 18 8.14 -16.49 10.20
N ILE A 19 8.43 -16.01 8.99
CA ILE A 19 9.73 -16.23 8.31
C ILE A 19 10.59 -14.97 8.23
N GLY A 20 10.32 -13.97 9.08
CA GLY A 20 11.12 -12.74 9.14
C GLY A 20 12.62 -12.99 9.30
N ASP A 21 13.02 -13.97 10.08
CA ASP A 21 14.43 -14.35 10.30
C ASP A 21 15.12 -14.94 9.05
N TRP A 22 14.36 -15.27 8.01
CA TRP A 22 14.91 -15.75 6.73
C TRP A 22 15.27 -14.62 5.77
N LEU A 23 14.80 -13.40 6.06
CA LEU A 23 15.07 -12.21 5.25
C LEU A 23 16.55 -11.81 5.40
N CYS A 24 17.27 -11.81 4.29
CA CYS A 24 18.67 -11.42 4.20
C CYS A 24 18.88 -10.03 3.60
N ALA A 25 17.87 -9.51 2.90
CA ALA A 25 17.79 -8.14 2.43
C ALA A 25 16.32 -7.75 2.21
N ILE A 26 16.03 -6.45 2.32
CA ILE A 26 14.67 -5.89 2.23
C ILE A 26 14.65 -4.65 1.34
N SER A 27 13.47 -4.15 1.00
CA SER A 27 13.30 -2.91 0.24
C SER A 27 13.73 -1.68 1.06
N HIS A 28 14.18 -0.62 0.36
CA HIS A 28 14.50 0.67 0.98
C HIS A 28 13.29 1.32 1.67
N GLU A 29 12.08 0.99 1.26
CA GLU A 29 10.82 1.51 1.83
C GLU A 29 10.29 0.69 3.01
N CYS A 30 10.95 -0.41 3.40
CA CYS A 30 10.52 -1.20 4.55
C CYS A 30 10.74 -0.44 5.85
N ASP A 31 9.67 -0.27 6.63
CA ASP A 31 9.63 0.37 7.94
C ASP A 31 9.02 -0.55 9.02
N THR A 32 8.54 -1.72 8.61
CA THR A 32 7.96 -2.76 9.47
C THR A 32 8.19 -4.15 8.87
N PRO A 33 8.26 -5.23 9.70
CA PRO A 33 8.37 -5.22 11.15
C PRO A 33 9.76 -4.78 11.63
N GLU A 34 9.85 -4.17 12.81
CA GLU A 34 11.11 -3.64 13.37
C GLU A 34 12.23 -4.69 13.43
N THR A 35 11.86 -5.96 13.65
CA THR A 35 12.80 -7.08 13.78
C THR A 35 13.68 -7.31 12.55
N VAL A 36 13.29 -6.83 11.38
CA VAL A 36 14.03 -7.03 10.11
C VAL A 36 14.66 -5.74 9.56
N LEU A 37 14.45 -4.58 10.20
CA LEU A 37 14.95 -3.29 9.70
C LEU A 37 16.47 -3.14 9.69
N HIS A 38 17.17 -4.02 10.41
CA HIS A 38 18.63 -4.09 10.42
C HIS A 38 19.20 -4.73 9.14
N GLN A 39 18.37 -5.36 8.32
CA GLN A 39 18.80 -6.01 7.08
C GLN A 39 19.23 -4.98 6.01
N PRO A 40 20.18 -5.32 5.13
CA PRO A 40 20.61 -4.45 4.04
C PRO A 40 19.46 -4.14 3.07
N ARG A 41 19.55 -2.99 2.42
CA ARG A 41 18.53 -2.52 1.47
C ARG A 41 18.91 -2.94 0.05
N ALA A 42 18.07 -3.80 -0.56
CA ALA A 42 18.29 -4.35 -1.89
C ALA A 42 17.68 -3.49 -3.02
N THR A 43 16.96 -2.44 -2.68
CA THR A 43 16.34 -1.54 -3.66
C THR A 43 16.65 -0.08 -3.36
N GLY A 44 16.44 0.79 -4.34
CA GLY A 44 16.48 2.24 -4.22
C GLY A 44 15.42 2.89 -5.12
N SER A 45 15.15 4.18 -4.94
CA SER A 45 14.23 4.96 -5.77
C SER A 45 15.00 5.97 -6.63
N ILE A 46 14.55 6.19 -7.87
CA ILE A 46 15.03 7.30 -8.71
C ILE A 46 14.33 8.63 -8.37
N ILE A 47 13.26 8.59 -7.58
CA ILE A 47 12.54 9.79 -7.14
C ILE A 47 13.30 10.42 -5.96
N PRO A 48 13.77 11.67 -6.08
CA PRO A 48 14.44 12.36 -4.98
C PRO A 48 13.50 12.60 -3.81
N SER A 49 14.05 12.60 -2.60
CA SER A 49 13.31 13.03 -1.40
C SER A 49 13.03 14.54 -1.40
N GLY A 50 12.00 14.97 -0.65
CA GLY A 50 11.69 16.39 -0.42
C GLY A 50 10.92 17.08 -1.55
N LEU A 51 10.41 16.34 -2.52
CA LEU A 51 9.54 16.85 -3.57
C LEU A 51 8.11 17.04 -3.05
N THR A 52 7.39 18.00 -3.65
CA THR A 52 5.94 18.15 -3.48
C THR A 52 5.18 17.01 -4.15
N GLN A 53 3.93 16.78 -3.77
CA GLN A 53 3.07 15.77 -4.40
C GLN A 53 2.95 15.94 -5.91
N ARG A 54 2.82 17.19 -6.38
CA ARG A 54 2.76 17.50 -7.83
C ARG A 54 4.07 17.12 -8.53
N GLU A 55 5.22 17.47 -7.96
CA GLU A 55 6.51 17.12 -8.54
C GLU A 55 6.75 15.62 -8.58
N ILE A 56 6.32 14.88 -7.54
CA ILE A 56 6.36 13.40 -7.54
C ILE A 56 5.48 12.87 -8.68
N ASN A 57 4.22 13.31 -8.75
CA ASN A 57 3.28 12.90 -9.79
C ASN A 57 3.83 13.17 -11.21
N ASP A 58 4.42 14.32 -11.43
CA ASP A 58 5.00 14.68 -12.75
C ASP A 58 6.20 13.77 -13.11
N LYS A 59 7.05 13.45 -12.13
CA LYS A 59 8.18 12.52 -12.34
C LYS A 59 7.71 11.10 -12.61
N VAL A 60 6.71 10.61 -11.86
CA VAL A 60 6.09 9.30 -12.11
C VAL A 60 5.50 9.26 -13.52
N ALA A 61 4.71 10.27 -13.91
CA ALA A 61 4.12 10.35 -15.23
C ALA A 61 5.18 10.45 -16.34
N GLN A 62 6.32 11.08 -16.09
CA GLN A 62 7.45 11.10 -17.02
C GLN A 62 8.07 9.70 -17.16
N ALA A 63 8.40 9.03 -16.05
CA ALA A 63 8.99 7.70 -16.07
C ALA A 63 8.08 6.68 -16.79
N VAL A 64 6.76 6.74 -16.55
CA VAL A 64 5.76 5.92 -17.28
C VAL A 64 5.85 6.13 -18.79
N ARG A 65 5.89 7.40 -19.24
CA ARG A 65 5.97 7.73 -20.68
C ARG A 65 7.29 7.25 -21.32
N GLU A 66 8.36 7.23 -20.53
CA GLU A 66 9.69 6.82 -20.98
C GLU A 66 9.94 5.31 -20.83
N GLY A 67 9.00 4.57 -20.22
CA GLY A 67 9.15 3.14 -19.90
C GLY A 67 10.28 2.87 -18.91
N GLN A 68 10.57 3.86 -18.03
CA GLN A 68 11.64 3.78 -17.03
C GLN A 68 11.06 3.29 -15.69
N SER A 69 11.72 2.29 -15.07
CA SER A 69 11.37 1.86 -13.72
C SER A 69 11.67 2.99 -12.71
N LEU A 70 10.77 3.19 -11.75
CA LEU A 70 10.96 4.12 -10.63
C LEU A 70 11.95 3.58 -9.60
N TYR A 71 12.22 2.28 -9.62
CA TYR A 71 13.04 1.59 -8.64
C TYR A 71 14.30 1.01 -9.26
N THR A 72 15.36 1.00 -8.47
CA THR A 72 16.60 0.31 -8.77
C THR A 72 16.75 -0.92 -7.88
N VAL A 73 17.48 -1.92 -8.34
CA VAL A 73 17.79 -3.14 -7.60
C VAL A 73 19.31 -3.25 -7.48
N ASP A 74 19.79 -3.55 -6.27
CA ASP A 74 21.20 -3.84 -6.01
C ASP A 74 21.53 -5.29 -6.43
N GLY A 75 21.91 -5.45 -7.69
CA GLY A 75 22.26 -6.76 -8.24
C GLY A 75 23.55 -7.35 -7.61
N GLU A 76 24.48 -6.51 -7.13
CA GLU A 76 25.71 -6.99 -6.47
C GLU A 76 25.35 -7.62 -5.13
N LEU A 77 24.54 -6.96 -4.33
CA LEU A 77 24.05 -7.49 -3.06
C LEU A 77 23.27 -8.80 -3.26
N ILE A 78 22.35 -8.86 -4.24
CA ILE A 78 21.60 -10.09 -4.54
C ILE A 78 22.54 -11.24 -4.93
N ASN A 79 23.55 -10.94 -5.76
CA ASN A 79 24.54 -11.92 -6.15
C ASN A 79 25.39 -12.43 -4.97
N GLU A 80 25.75 -11.56 -4.03
CA GLU A 80 26.47 -11.91 -2.82
C GLU A 80 25.64 -12.81 -1.89
N ILE A 81 24.37 -12.45 -1.69
CA ILE A 81 23.42 -13.21 -0.85
C ILE A 81 23.17 -14.60 -1.45
N ARG A 82 23.02 -14.72 -2.78
CA ARG A 82 22.58 -15.94 -3.48
C ARG A 82 21.28 -16.48 -2.86
N PRO A 83 20.16 -15.76 -2.99
CA PRO A 83 18.91 -16.12 -2.34
C PRO A 83 18.30 -17.39 -2.92
N ASP A 84 17.62 -18.15 -2.05
CA ASP A 84 16.76 -19.27 -2.45
C ASP A 84 15.41 -18.75 -2.98
N LEU A 85 14.95 -17.60 -2.44
CA LEU A 85 13.65 -17.00 -2.76
C LEU A 85 13.78 -15.47 -2.88
N ILE A 86 13.20 -14.91 -3.93
CA ILE A 86 13.02 -13.46 -4.12
C ILE A 86 11.53 -13.16 -4.14
N LEU A 87 11.10 -12.20 -3.32
CA LEU A 87 9.74 -11.70 -3.26
C LEU A 87 9.66 -10.37 -4.01
N THR A 88 8.76 -10.28 -4.98
CA THR A 88 8.60 -9.10 -5.84
C THR A 88 7.13 -8.83 -6.13
N GLN A 89 6.83 -7.86 -6.97
CA GLN A 89 5.46 -7.48 -7.34
C GLN A 89 5.31 -7.36 -8.87
N GLY A 90 4.17 -7.81 -9.38
CA GLY A 90 3.84 -7.75 -10.80
C GLY A 90 2.72 -6.77 -11.18
N LEU A 91 2.19 -6.00 -10.22
CA LEU A 91 1.01 -5.13 -10.41
C LEU A 91 1.22 -3.97 -11.40
N CYS A 92 2.44 -3.46 -11.52
CA CYS A 92 2.73 -2.30 -12.36
C CYS A 92 4.18 -2.31 -12.81
N ASP A 93 4.42 -2.30 -14.12
CA ASP A 93 5.77 -2.30 -14.68
C ASP A 93 6.61 -1.05 -14.33
N VAL A 94 5.97 0.01 -13.86
CA VAL A 94 6.62 1.28 -13.51
C VAL A 94 6.74 1.47 -12.01
N CYS A 95 5.68 1.13 -11.25
CA CYS A 95 5.61 1.34 -9.80
C CYS A 95 6.04 0.12 -8.98
N ALA A 96 6.50 -0.96 -9.63
CA ALA A 96 6.92 -2.19 -8.99
C ALA A 96 8.30 -2.63 -9.45
N VAL A 97 9.00 -3.37 -8.59
CA VAL A 97 10.21 -4.11 -8.99
C VAL A 97 9.74 -5.40 -9.65
N THR A 98 9.77 -5.45 -10.98
CA THR A 98 9.34 -6.63 -11.76
C THR A 98 10.48 -7.64 -11.93
N GLU A 99 10.15 -8.87 -12.37
CA GLU A 99 11.15 -9.86 -12.76
C GLU A 99 12.11 -9.31 -13.83
N ALA A 100 11.60 -8.55 -14.79
CA ALA A 100 12.41 -7.92 -15.83
C ALA A 100 13.41 -6.90 -15.25
N THR A 101 13.03 -6.14 -14.22
CA THR A 101 13.90 -5.22 -13.49
C THR A 101 15.00 -5.97 -12.76
N ILE A 102 14.68 -7.07 -12.10
CA ILE A 102 15.65 -7.95 -11.41
C ILE A 102 16.65 -8.51 -12.41
N GLU A 103 16.18 -9.10 -13.51
CA GLU A 103 17.03 -9.66 -14.55
C GLU A 103 17.94 -8.61 -15.20
N ALA A 104 17.42 -7.38 -15.44
CA ALA A 104 18.22 -6.30 -16.00
C ALA A 104 19.36 -5.89 -15.06
N SER A 105 19.09 -5.79 -13.76
CA SER A 105 20.07 -5.44 -12.75
C SER A 105 21.16 -6.50 -12.61
N LEU A 106 20.79 -7.78 -12.67
CA LEU A 106 21.73 -8.90 -12.63
C LEU A 106 22.59 -9.00 -13.89
N ARG A 107 22.05 -8.68 -15.08
CA ARG A 107 22.84 -8.63 -16.33
C ARG A 107 23.97 -7.60 -16.25
N GLY A 108 23.73 -6.48 -15.59
CA GLY A 108 24.76 -5.42 -15.38
C GLY A 108 25.95 -5.87 -14.54
N VAL A 109 25.79 -6.89 -13.69
CA VAL A 109 26.81 -7.40 -12.75
C VAL A 109 27.56 -8.63 -13.31
N SER A 110 27.32 -9.03 -14.54
CA SER A 110 27.89 -10.25 -15.16
C SER A 110 27.53 -11.53 -14.39
N CYS A 111 26.40 -11.53 -13.71
CA CYS A 111 25.93 -12.64 -12.88
C CYS A 111 24.54 -13.13 -13.31
N SER A 112 24.30 -14.39 -13.07
CA SER A 112 22.98 -15.00 -13.16
C SER A 112 22.56 -15.43 -11.76
N LEU A 113 21.26 -15.31 -11.46
CA LEU A 113 20.71 -15.99 -10.28
C LEU A 113 21.08 -17.48 -10.30
N PRO A 114 21.30 -18.09 -9.12
CA PRO A 114 21.35 -19.54 -9.06
C PRO A 114 20.14 -20.12 -9.79
N ARG A 115 20.33 -21.20 -10.57
CA ARG A 115 19.23 -21.84 -11.34
C ARG A 115 18.06 -22.28 -10.45
N GLU A 116 18.29 -22.38 -9.15
CA GLU A 116 17.33 -22.83 -8.14
C GLU A 116 16.64 -21.68 -7.40
N THR A 117 16.97 -20.41 -7.70
CA THR A 117 16.29 -19.27 -7.07
C THR A 117 14.84 -19.19 -7.56
N THR A 118 13.91 -19.28 -6.64
CA THR A 118 12.48 -19.08 -6.91
C THR A 118 12.14 -17.58 -6.85
N ILE A 119 11.35 -17.07 -7.77
CA ILE A 119 10.78 -15.72 -7.72
C ILE A 119 9.29 -15.86 -7.47
N VAL A 120 8.79 -15.18 -6.44
CA VAL A 120 7.36 -15.09 -6.11
C VAL A 120 6.91 -13.65 -6.33
N SER A 121 5.99 -13.46 -7.27
CA SER A 121 5.45 -12.16 -7.66
C SER A 121 4.04 -11.99 -7.09
N PHE A 122 3.84 -10.95 -6.29
CA PHE A 122 2.56 -10.62 -5.68
C PHE A 122 1.72 -9.71 -6.58
N ASN A 123 0.40 -9.92 -6.59
CA ASN A 123 -0.53 -9.21 -7.47
C ASN A 123 -1.88 -8.90 -6.78
N GLY A 124 -1.94 -8.91 -5.46
CA GLY A 124 -3.19 -8.75 -4.71
C GLY A 124 -3.78 -7.35 -4.83
N GLU A 125 -4.95 -7.24 -5.48
CA GLU A 125 -5.72 -5.99 -5.64
C GLU A 125 -6.99 -5.95 -4.77
N SER A 126 -7.19 -6.93 -3.92
CA SER A 126 -8.32 -7.07 -3.00
C SER A 126 -7.89 -7.86 -1.78
N LEU A 127 -8.71 -7.92 -0.72
CA LEU A 127 -8.41 -8.77 0.44
C LEU A 127 -8.22 -10.24 0.05
N ASN A 128 -9.01 -10.74 -0.89
CA ASN A 128 -8.85 -12.10 -1.40
C ASN A 128 -7.54 -12.25 -2.19
N GLY A 129 -7.16 -11.27 -3.00
CA GLY A 129 -5.88 -11.27 -3.72
C GLY A 129 -4.69 -11.24 -2.76
N ILE A 130 -4.76 -10.43 -1.70
CA ILE A 130 -3.73 -10.39 -0.64
C ILE A 130 -3.62 -11.77 0.05
N ARG A 131 -4.75 -12.42 0.34
CA ARG A 131 -4.75 -13.79 0.84
C ARG A 131 -4.06 -14.74 -0.13
N ASP A 132 -4.37 -14.65 -1.42
CA ASP A 132 -3.80 -15.55 -2.43
C ASP A 132 -2.28 -15.36 -2.54
N ASP A 133 -1.78 -14.12 -2.49
CA ASP A 133 -0.34 -13.81 -2.40
C ASP A 133 0.29 -14.40 -1.13
N PHE A 134 -0.39 -14.30 0.00
CA PHE A 134 0.08 -14.89 1.26
C PHE A 134 0.20 -16.43 1.16
N PHE A 135 -0.79 -17.08 0.54
CA PHE A 135 -0.73 -18.53 0.31
C PHE A 135 0.29 -18.91 -0.76
N LEU A 136 0.52 -18.06 -1.77
CA LEU A 136 1.58 -18.26 -2.75
C LEU A 136 2.95 -18.30 -2.06
N LEU A 137 3.20 -17.33 -1.15
CA LEU A 137 4.40 -17.33 -0.31
C LEU A 137 4.48 -18.60 0.55
N ALA A 138 3.40 -18.94 1.25
CA ALA A 138 3.36 -20.11 2.13
C ALA A 138 3.63 -21.42 1.40
N ASN A 139 3.11 -21.57 0.18
CA ASN A 139 3.41 -22.72 -0.69
C ASN A 139 4.90 -22.78 -1.07
N ALA A 140 5.48 -21.66 -1.45
CA ALA A 140 6.90 -21.58 -1.84
C ALA A 140 7.86 -21.99 -0.69
N VAL A 141 7.43 -21.80 0.56
CA VAL A 141 8.24 -22.10 1.76
C VAL A 141 7.75 -23.33 2.54
N GLY A 142 6.69 -24.00 2.11
CA GLY A 142 6.16 -25.21 2.77
C GLY A 142 5.42 -24.98 4.09
N LEU A 143 4.81 -23.80 4.29
CA LEU A 143 4.12 -23.40 5.53
C LEU A 143 2.61 -23.20 5.36
N VAL A 144 1.96 -23.97 4.49
CA VAL A 144 0.53 -23.80 4.15
C VAL A 144 -0.37 -23.98 5.37
N ASP A 145 -0.13 -25.00 6.21
CA ASP A 145 -0.96 -25.24 7.40
C ASP A 145 -0.88 -24.08 8.41
N HIS A 146 0.30 -23.44 8.50
CA HIS A 146 0.47 -22.25 9.32
C HIS A 146 -0.27 -21.04 8.74
N ALA A 147 -0.18 -20.86 7.41
CA ALA A 147 -0.89 -19.80 6.70
C ALA A 147 -2.42 -19.92 6.88
N GLU A 148 -2.98 -21.13 6.86
CA GLU A 148 -4.41 -21.36 7.16
C GLU A 148 -4.80 -20.85 8.55
N GLN A 149 -3.97 -21.07 9.55
CA GLN A 149 -4.21 -20.58 10.90
C GLN A 149 -4.15 -19.05 11.00
N VAL A 150 -3.15 -18.43 10.34
CA VAL A 150 -3.02 -16.96 10.26
C VAL A 150 -4.23 -16.37 9.56
N TRP A 151 -4.56 -16.87 8.38
CA TRP A 151 -5.72 -16.41 7.62
C TRP A 151 -7.04 -16.60 8.37
N GLY A 152 -7.22 -17.71 9.08
CA GLY A 152 -8.40 -17.96 9.92
C GLY A 152 -8.62 -16.83 10.94
N ARG A 153 -7.56 -16.36 11.61
CA ARG A 153 -7.63 -15.23 12.55
C ARG A 153 -7.96 -13.92 11.85
N ARG A 154 -7.26 -13.61 10.74
CA ARG A 154 -7.46 -12.38 9.96
C ARG A 154 -8.87 -12.29 9.36
N ARG A 155 -9.39 -13.39 8.83
CA ARG A 155 -10.77 -13.48 8.33
C ARG A 155 -11.81 -13.26 9.42
N ALA A 156 -11.57 -13.79 10.62
CA ALA A 156 -12.46 -13.57 11.77
C ALA A 156 -12.46 -12.08 12.19
N GLN A 157 -11.30 -11.42 12.21
CA GLN A 157 -11.18 -9.99 12.47
C GLN A 157 -11.96 -9.18 11.42
N TRP A 158 -11.77 -9.47 10.12
CA TRP A 158 -12.52 -8.82 9.04
C TRP A 158 -14.04 -8.94 9.20
N ALA A 159 -14.52 -10.12 9.56
CA ALA A 159 -15.94 -10.35 9.78
C ALA A 159 -16.50 -9.56 10.98
N GLN A 160 -15.68 -9.25 11.98
CA GLN A 160 -16.08 -8.42 13.12
C GLN A 160 -16.23 -6.94 12.74
N VAL A 161 -15.38 -6.41 11.85
CA VAL A 161 -15.46 -5.02 11.38
C VAL A 161 -16.77 -4.79 10.61
N ALA A 162 -17.25 -5.76 9.85
CA ALA A 162 -18.42 -5.64 8.98
C ALA A 162 -19.79 -5.51 9.70
N GLY A 163 -19.80 -5.24 11.03
CA GLY A 163 -21.03 -5.35 11.85
C GLY A 163 -22.04 -4.21 11.78
N ARG A 164 -21.64 -2.99 11.38
CA ARG A 164 -22.51 -1.80 11.42
C ARG A 164 -22.56 -1.12 10.06
N LYS A 165 -23.73 -1.13 9.43
CA LYS A 165 -23.93 -0.45 8.15
C LYS A 165 -24.53 0.93 8.36
N THR A 166 -23.95 1.92 7.68
CA THR A 166 -24.45 3.30 7.60
C THR A 166 -24.74 3.67 6.15
N SER A 167 -25.41 4.81 5.93
CA SER A 167 -25.54 5.41 4.61
C SER A 167 -24.48 6.47 4.33
N LYS A 168 -23.52 6.68 5.26
CA LYS A 168 -22.49 7.72 5.16
C LYS A 168 -21.56 7.41 3.98
N ARG A 169 -21.49 8.34 3.05
CA ARG A 169 -20.68 8.26 1.85
C ARG A 169 -19.28 8.82 2.13
N VAL A 170 -18.27 8.04 1.92
CA VAL A 170 -16.88 8.44 2.19
C VAL A 170 -16.07 8.37 0.90
N LEU A 171 -15.33 9.44 0.60
CA LEU A 171 -14.32 9.48 -0.42
C LEU A 171 -12.96 9.43 0.24
N LEU A 172 -12.18 8.38 0.00
CA LEU A 172 -10.76 8.36 0.36
C LEU A 172 -9.93 8.88 -0.82
N LEU A 173 -8.96 9.74 -0.54
CA LEU A 173 -8.05 10.29 -1.54
C LEU A 173 -6.64 9.72 -1.33
N GLU A 174 -6.15 8.96 -2.30
CA GLU A 174 -4.81 8.37 -2.30
C GLU A 174 -3.71 9.38 -2.66
N TRP A 175 -4.11 10.54 -3.14
CA TRP A 175 -3.27 11.70 -3.45
C TRP A 175 -4.12 12.96 -3.44
N VAL A 176 -3.56 14.14 -3.17
CA VAL A 176 -4.33 15.39 -3.09
C VAL A 176 -3.92 16.45 -4.10
N ASP A 177 -2.75 16.33 -4.73
CA ASP A 177 -2.30 17.27 -5.76
C ASP A 177 -1.55 16.58 -6.93
N PRO A 178 -2.29 16.23 -8.01
CA PRO A 178 -3.76 16.30 -8.19
C PRO A 178 -4.48 15.26 -7.32
N PRO A 179 -5.78 15.43 -7.01
CA PRO A 179 -6.53 14.41 -6.28
C PRO A 179 -6.61 13.09 -7.05
N TYR A 180 -6.45 11.95 -6.34
CA TYR A 180 -6.67 10.61 -6.90
C TYR A 180 -7.71 9.84 -6.10
N SER A 181 -8.54 9.09 -6.82
CA SER A 181 -9.58 8.24 -6.25
C SER A 181 -9.00 7.07 -5.46
N PRO A 182 -9.80 6.43 -4.56
CA PRO A 182 -9.42 5.14 -4.01
C PRO A 182 -9.38 4.07 -5.10
N GLY A 183 -8.48 3.11 -4.96
CA GLY A 183 -8.34 1.98 -5.86
C GLY A 183 -8.11 0.65 -5.14
N HIS A 184 -8.01 -0.42 -5.90
CA HIS A 184 -7.68 -1.77 -5.45
C HIS A 184 -8.56 -2.23 -4.26
N TRP A 185 -7.98 -2.47 -3.08
CA TRP A 185 -8.65 -2.92 -1.85
C TRP A 185 -9.32 -1.78 -1.06
N VAL A 186 -9.00 -0.51 -1.34
CA VAL A 186 -9.47 0.63 -0.52
C VAL A 186 -11.00 0.77 -0.53
N PRO A 187 -11.72 0.66 -1.67
CA PRO A 187 -13.18 0.64 -1.65
C PRO A 187 -13.76 -0.52 -0.82
N GLU A 188 -13.11 -1.70 -0.83
CA GLU A 188 -13.51 -2.85 -0.01
C GLU A 188 -13.36 -2.56 1.50
N GLN A 189 -12.28 -1.83 1.90
CA GLN A 189 -12.11 -1.36 3.28
C GLN A 189 -13.24 -0.41 3.73
N ILE A 190 -13.63 0.53 2.85
CA ILE A 190 -14.75 1.47 3.12
C ILE A 190 -16.04 0.68 3.36
N GLU A 191 -16.35 -0.29 2.50
CA GLU A 191 -17.56 -1.10 2.61
C GLU A 191 -17.54 -1.99 3.86
N ALA A 192 -16.40 -2.60 4.19
CA ALA A 192 -16.22 -3.39 5.40
C ALA A 192 -16.37 -2.55 6.67
N ALA A 193 -15.93 -1.29 6.66
CA ALA A 193 -16.14 -0.36 7.76
C ALA A 193 -17.63 0.04 7.95
N GLY A 194 -18.54 -0.46 7.12
CA GLY A 194 -19.97 -0.14 7.15
C GLY A 194 -20.33 1.20 6.51
N LEU A 195 -19.44 1.74 5.70
CA LEU A 195 -19.57 2.99 4.96
C LEU A 195 -19.93 2.71 3.50
N VAL A 196 -20.28 3.75 2.75
CA VAL A 196 -20.52 3.68 1.31
C VAL A 196 -19.36 4.37 0.59
N SER A 197 -18.67 3.67 -0.30
CA SER A 197 -17.68 4.31 -1.16
C SER A 197 -18.34 5.37 -2.03
N ALA A 198 -17.92 6.63 -1.92
CA ALA A 198 -18.46 7.70 -2.73
C ALA A 198 -17.93 7.66 -4.17
N TYR A 199 -16.79 7.00 -4.39
CA TYR A 199 -16.14 6.86 -5.69
C TYR A 199 -15.33 5.57 -5.77
N GLY A 200 -15.35 4.89 -6.94
CA GLY A 200 -14.64 3.63 -7.15
C GLY A 200 -15.36 2.43 -6.55
N ALA A 201 -15.05 1.26 -7.06
CA ALA A 201 -15.51 -0.04 -6.59
C ALA A 201 -14.29 -0.93 -6.24
N PRO A 202 -14.48 -1.98 -5.42
CA PRO A 202 -13.41 -2.96 -5.14
C PRO A 202 -12.76 -3.50 -6.43
N GLY A 203 -11.42 -3.44 -6.49
CA GLY A 203 -10.64 -3.85 -7.65
C GLY A 203 -10.47 -2.80 -8.77
N ASP A 204 -11.12 -1.64 -8.67
CA ASP A 204 -10.88 -0.54 -9.61
C ASP A 204 -9.45 0.02 -9.40
N HIS A 205 -8.84 0.52 -10.49
CA HIS A 205 -7.58 1.26 -10.37
C HIS A 205 -7.83 2.71 -9.90
N SER A 206 -6.93 3.22 -9.07
CA SER A 206 -6.89 4.63 -8.70
C SER A 206 -6.69 5.51 -9.94
N ARG A 207 -7.39 6.65 -10.00
CA ARG A 207 -7.32 7.60 -11.12
C ARG A 207 -7.42 9.05 -10.67
N PRO A 208 -6.85 9.99 -11.43
CA PRO A 208 -6.98 11.41 -11.12
C PRO A 208 -8.44 11.86 -11.13
N LEU A 209 -8.79 12.72 -10.19
CA LEU A 209 -10.10 13.34 -10.04
C LEU A 209 -10.00 14.87 -10.24
N SER A 210 -11.00 15.44 -10.88
CA SER A 210 -11.25 16.88 -10.83
C SER A 210 -12.06 17.25 -9.58
N MET A 211 -12.11 18.54 -9.22
CA MET A 211 -13.02 19.01 -8.16
C MET A 211 -14.50 18.73 -8.49
N ASP A 212 -14.89 18.83 -9.77
CA ASP A 212 -16.23 18.46 -10.24
C ASP A 212 -16.54 16.96 -10.03
N ASP A 213 -15.53 16.07 -10.15
CA ASP A 213 -15.73 14.64 -9.87
C ASP A 213 -15.97 14.41 -8.38
N ILE A 214 -15.23 15.12 -7.53
CA ILE A 214 -15.41 15.06 -6.06
C ILE A 214 -16.81 15.57 -5.70
N GLU A 215 -17.26 16.73 -6.23
CA GLU A 215 -18.58 17.27 -5.99
C GLU A 215 -19.69 16.30 -6.43
N ARG A 216 -19.59 15.77 -7.65
CA ARG A 216 -20.57 14.81 -8.21
C ARG A 216 -20.64 13.51 -7.41
N SER A 217 -19.55 13.10 -6.78
CA SER A 217 -19.53 11.90 -5.92
C SER A 217 -20.31 12.08 -4.61
N ARG A 218 -20.63 13.34 -4.23
CA ARG A 218 -21.43 13.73 -3.05
C ARG A 218 -20.97 13.01 -1.78
N PRO A 219 -19.70 13.17 -1.37
CA PRO A 219 -19.23 12.56 -0.14
C PRO A 219 -19.80 13.30 1.09
N ASP A 220 -20.17 12.56 2.13
CA ASP A 220 -20.48 13.12 3.46
C ASP A 220 -19.19 13.40 4.23
N ALA A 221 -18.12 12.62 3.95
CA ALA A 221 -16.80 12.79 4.54
C ALA A 221 -15.69 12.45 3.54
N ILE A 222 -14.53 13.07 3.73
CA ILE A 222 -13.32 12.84 2.92
C ILE A 222 -12.20 12.35 3.84
N GLY A 223 -11.52 11.26 3.46
CA GLY A 223 -10.33 10.75 4.12
C GLY A 223 -9.09 10.96 3.27
N ILE A 224 -7.98 11.37 3.91
CA ILE A 224 -6.68 11.59 3.26
C ILE A 224 -5.78 10.41 3.60
N ILE A 225 -5.43 9.64 2.59
CA ILE A 225 -4.63 8.41 2.67
C ILE A 225 -3.51 8.41 1.62
N CYS A 226 -2.80 9.54 1.46
CA CYS A 226 -1.78 9.67 0.41
C CYS A 226 -0.74 8.56 0.54
N CYS A 227 -0.59 7.80 -0.53
CA CYS A 227 0.27 6.62 -0.61
C CYS A 227 1.74 6.97 -0.31
N GLY A 228 2.39 6.18 0.54
CA GLY A 228 3.77 6.43 0.94
C GLY A 228 3.93 7.43 2.10
N PHE A 229 2.84 7.94 2.69
CA PHE A 229 2.89 8.93 3.76
C PHE A 229 2.20 8.47 5.05
N GLY A 230 2.82 8.80 6.20
CA GLY A 230 2.25 8.60 7.52
C GLY A 230 1.23 9.69 7.91
N LEU A 231 0.67 9.56 9.12
CA LEU A 231 -0.42 10.40 9.62
C LEU A 231 -0.10 11.91 9.57
N ASP A 232 1.06 12.34 10.07
CA ASP A 232 1.36 13.78 10.18
C ASP A 232 1.48 14.47 8.81
N ALA A 233 2.04 13.80 7.82
CA ALA A 233 2.08 14.30 6.44
C ALA A 233 0.67 14.36 5.84
N ASN A 234 -0.15 13.33 6.04
CA ASN A 234 -1.53 13.30 5.56
C ASN A 234 -2.40 14.37 6.24
N VAL A 235 -2.14 14.73 7.49
CA VAL A 235 -2.78 15.88 8.16
C VAL A 235 -2.45 17.18 7.43
N GLN A 236 -1.18 17.43 7.11
CA GLN A 236 -0.75 18.64 6.38
C GLN A 236 -1.38 18.71 4.97
N PHE A 237 -1.40 17.59 4.25
CA PHE A 237 -2.05 17.52 2.93
C PHE A 237 -3.55 17.78 3.03
N GLY A 238 -4.21 17.21 4.03
CA GLY A 238 -5.63 17.43 4.28
C GLY A 238 -5.97 18.88 4.62
N GLN A 239 -5.15 19.55 5.44
CA GLN A 239 -5.29 20.98 5.73
C GLN A 239 -5.18 21.83 4.47
N SER A 240 -4.17 21.57 3.62
CA SER A 240 -4.00 22.27 2.35
C SER A 240 -5.17 22.05 1.38
N LEU A 241 -5.78 20.86 1.39
CA LEU A 241 -6.92 20.53 0.51
C LEU A 241 -8.24 21.09 1.05
N ALA A 242 -8.43 21.20 2.38
CA ALA A 242 -9.68 21.61 3.00
C ALA A 242 -10.16 22.99 2.53
N ASP A 243 -9.25 23.95 2.42
CA ASP A 243 -9.55 25.31 1.92
C ASP A 243 -10.01 25.27 0.45
N ARG A 244 -9.37 24.46 -0.37
CA ARG A 244 -9.73 24.28 -1.78
C ARG A 244 -11.09 23.62 -1.93
N LEU A 245 -11.39 22.56 -1.18
CA LEU A 245 -12.69 21.89 -1.18
C LEU A 245 -13.82 22.85 -0.81
N THR A 246 -13.59 23.71 0.19
CA THR A 246 -14.58 24.73 0.59
C THR A 246 -14.76 25.78 -0.48
N ALA A 247 -13.67 26.34 -1.02
CA ALA A 247 -13.71 27.46 -1.96
C ALA A 247 -14.20 27.05 -3.36
N GLU A 248 -13.79 25.88 -3.86
CA GLU A 248 -14.08 25.47 -5.24
C GLU A 248 -15.42 24.73 -5.38
N ILE A 249 -15.83 23.92 -4.38
CA ILE A 249 -17.01 23.07 -4.46
C ILE A 249 -17.99 23.20 -3.26
N GLY A 250 -17.72 24.11 -2.33
CA GLY A 250 -18.60 24.32 -1.16
C GLY A 250 -18.70 23.11 -0.23
N PHE A 251 -17.66 22.26 -0.17
CA PHE A 251 -17.67 21.09 0.72
C PHE A 251 -17.46 21.51 2.18
N HIS A 252 -18.39 21.08 3.06
CA HIS A 252 -18.39 21.36 4.49
C HIS A 252 -18.48 20.09 5.35
N GLY A 253 -18.38 18.91 4.75
CA GLY A 253 -18.40 17.63 5.45
C GLY A 253 -17.12 17.39 6.28
N GLU A 254 -17.07 16.29 7.00
CA GLU A 254 -15.90 15.90 7.80
C GLU A 254 -14.68 15.61 6.91
N ILE A 255 -13.50 16.00 7.37
CA ILE A 255 -12.23 15.60 6.76
C ILE A 255 -11.38 14.95 7.85
N ALA A 256 -10.82 13.78 7.57
CA ALA A 256 -9.86 13.11 8.44
C ALA A 256 -8.64 12.64 7.65
N ALA A 257 -7.49 12.68 8.28
CA ALA A 257 -6.25 12.10 7.75
C ALA A 257 -5.95 10.78 8.46
N PHE A 258 -5.25 9.88 7.75
CA PHE A 258 -4.90 8.56 8.23
C PHE A 258 -3.42 8.26 8.00
N ASP A 259 -2.86 7.34 8.79
CA ASP A 259 -1.57 6.74 8.49
C ASP A 259 -1.74 5.76 7.31
N ALA A 260 -1.43 6.25 6.10
CA ALA A 260 -1.62 5.46 4.90
C ALA A 260 -0.62 4.31 4.81
N ASN A 261 0.63 4.51 5.23
CA ASN A 261 1.65 3.46 5.19
C ASN A 261 1.25 2.22 5.97
N ARG A 262 0.64 2.43 7.14
CA ARG A 262 0.28 1.32 8.02
C ARG A 262 -0.96 0.56 7.58
N CYS A 263 -1.93 1.22 6.89
CA CYS A 263 -3.26 0.64 6.74
C CYS A 263 -3.86 0.67 5.34
N PHE A 264 -3.30 1.46 4.40
CA PHE A 264 -3.97 1.70 3.12
C PHE A 264 -3.06 1.49 1.91
N SER A 265 -1.76 1.80 2.01
CA SER A 265 -0.85 1.85 0.86
C SER A 265 -0.29 0.49 0.45
N ARG A 266 -0.43 -0.54 1.27
CA ARG A 266 0.24 -1.83 1.09
C ARG A 266 -0.74 -2.99 1.06
N PRO A 267 -0.65 -3.92 0.08
CA PRO A 267 -1.46 -5.14 0.03
C PRO A 267 -0.98 -6.14 1.10
N THR A 268 -1.39 -5.91 2.35
CA THR A 268 -1.10 -6.75 3.51
C THR A 268 -2.35 -6.94 4.34
N PHE A 269 -2.31 -7.79 5.37
CA PHE A 269 -3.46 -7.92 6.29
C PHE A 269 -3.73 -6.67 7.14
N ALA A 270 -2.84 -5.68 7.13
CA ALA A 270 -3.09 -4.37 7.75
C ALA A 270 -4.26 -3.59 7.09
N VAL A 271 -4.69 -3.98 5.88
CA VAL A 271 -5.93 -3.45 5.29
C VAL A 271 -7.17 -3.74 6.15
N ILE A 272 -7.13 -4.81 6.96
CA ILE A 272 -8.19 -5.14 7.92
C ILE A 272 -8.21 -4.13 9.06
N ASP A 273 -7.02 -3.78 9.57
CA ASP A 273 -6.87 -2.77 10.61
C ASP A 273 -7.30 -1.39 10.09
N GLY A 274 -7.03 -1.09 8.82
CA GLY A 274 -7.49 0.11 8.13
C GLY A 274 -9.02 0.24 8.08
N ALA A 275 -9.72 -0.85 7.80
CA ALA A 275 -11.19 -0.87 7.85
C ALA A 275 -11.74 -0.61 9.26
N GLU A 276 -11.08 -1.15 10.30
CA GLU A 276 -11.43 -0.88 11.70
C GLU A 276 -11.19 0.58 12.08
N VAL A 277 -10.07 1.17 11.64
CA VAL A 277 -9.76 2.59 11.85
C VAL A 277 -10.79 3.49 11.16
N LEU A 278 -11.20 3.18 9.93
CA LEU A 278 -12.26 3.89 9.22
C LEU A 278 -13.59 3.85 9.98
N GLN A 279 -13.96 2.67 10.51
CA GLN A 279 -15.17 2.50 11.30
C GLN A 279 -15.16 3.38 12.55
N LYS A 280 -14.08 3.32 13.34
CA LYS A 280 -13.91 4.14 14.55
C LYS A 280 -13.97 5.64 14.22
N THR A 281 -13.30 6.05 13.13
CA THR A 281 -13.22 7.47 12.77
C THR A 281 -14.53 7.99 12.20
N PHE A 282 -15.08 7.37 11.16
CA PHE A 282 -16.23 7.94 10.43
C PHE A 282 -17.60 7.42 10.88
N VAL A 283 -17.67 6.28 11.58
CA VAL A 283 -18.95 5.75 12.08
C VAL A 283 -19.13 6.08 13.57
N GLU A 284 -18.07 5.96 14.36
CA GLU A 284 -18.13 6.19 15.81
C GLU A 284 -17.72 7.61 16.21
N GLY A 285 -17.05 8.35 15.30
CA GLY A 285 -16.66 9.75 15.51
C GLY A 285 -15.44 9.92 16.43
N HIS A 286 -14.51 8.95 16.46
CA HIS A 286 -13.33 8.96 17.32
C HIS A 286 -12.04 8.94 16.51
N GLU A 287 -11.08 9.77 16.90
CA GLU A 287 -9.70 9.62 16.43
C GLU A 287 -9.08 8.35 17.00
N VAL A 288 -8.24 7.69 16.21
CA VAL A 288 -7.45 6.55 16.66
C VAL A 288 -5.99 6.99 16.79
N ASP A 289 -5.46 6.86 17.99
CA ASP A 289 -4.11 7.34 18.32
C ASP A 289 -3.05 6.81 17.33
N GLY A 290 -2.26 7.72 16.80
CA GLY A 290 -1.24 7.43 15.79
C GLY A 290 -1.76 6.94 14.43
N MET A 291 -3.08 6.77 14.24
CA MET A 291 -3.64 6.17 13.03
C MET A 291 -4.61 7.09 12.27
N SER A 292 -5.39 7.91 12.99
CA SER A 292 -6.31 8.87 12.36
C SER A 292 -6.43 10.17 13.16
N ARG A 293 -6.69 11.27 12.45
CA ARG A 293 -6.89 12.60 13.05
C ARG A 293 -7.87 13.41 12.19
N PHE A 294 -8.85 14.06 12.83
CA PHE A 294 -9.74 14.99 12.13
C PHE A 294 -8.98 16.28 11.76
N ILE A 295 -9.26 16.79 10.58
CA ILE A 295 -8.75 18.09 10.11
C ILE A 295 -9.70 19.17 10.64
N GLN A 296 -9.20 20.00 11.54
CA GLN A 296 -9.94 21.15 12.02
C GLN A 296 -9.96 22.25 10.95
N ARG A 297 -11.12 22.83 10.72
CA ARG A 297 -11.34 23.95 9.82
C ARG A 297 -11.26 25.28 10.55
#